data_431f50b4a73280adebaa642777775f58
#
_entry.id   431f50b4a73280adebaa642777775f58
#
_cell.length_a   1.000
_cell.length_b   1.000
_cell.length_c   1.000
_cell.angle_alpha   90.00
_cell.angle_beta   90.00
_cell.angle_gamma   90.00
#
_symmetry.space_group_name_H-M   'P 1'
#
loop_
_entity.id
_entity.type
_entity.pdbx_description
1 polymer ?
#
loop_
_entity_poly.entity_id
_entity_poly.type
_entity_poly.pdbx_seq_one_letter_code
_entity_poly.pdbx_strand_id
1 'polypeptide(L)'
;MEDDRATACVRVDGAPAEATLGGGELRWRRAAGERALSLEREVLGVQARGKEVVVRAFVAAGAARVTSCAAAGAGAGGKGAGRRRCRRDFVLEMADGEGAAVEWAERLTRCLGSFGRPKRLFIFVNPFGGKKCAKKIYDAEIKPLFDAAGVSVTVQETEYQGHAREVASSLDFAKYDGIVCVSGDGVLVEVVNGILQRTDWEEAIKMPIGVVPAGTGNGMAKSLLHSANETCSISNSIFAIIKGHKQSLDVCTLSQGEKKFFSVLLMTWGLVADIDIESEKYRWMGSARFDFYVCTELFPFLSSSFFLAVLSSIISAVIRIMNLRKYFG
;
A
#
# COMPACT_ATOMS: atom_id res chain seq x y z
N MET A 1 -25.94 -9.65 -12.19
CA MET A 1 -25.69 -8.20 -12.16
C MET A 1 -26.51 -7.61 -13.27
N GLU A 2 -27.68 -7.09 -12.93
CA GLU A 2 -28.53 -6.37 -13.88
C GLU A 2 -27.74 -5.18 -14.40
N ASP A 3 -27.89 -4.94 -15.69
CA ASP A 3 -27.16 -3.93 -16.47
C ASP A 3 -27.62 -2.53 -16.02
N ASP A 4 -26.99 -2.01 -14.96
CA ASP A 4 -27.26 -0.68 -14.39
C ASP A 4 -26.66 0.40 -15.31
N ARG A 5 -27.03 0.33 -16.60
CA ARG A 5 -26.64 1.33 -17.59
C ARG A 5 -27.41 2.62 -17.34
N ALA A 6 -26.67 3.71 -17.21
CA ALA A 6 -27.22 5.05 -17.11
C ALA A 6 -26.51 5.97 -18.10
N THR A 7 -27.25 6.84 -18.74
CA THR A 7 -26.72 7.87 -19.65
C THR A 7 -27.21 9.22 -19.21
N ALA A 8 -26.36 10.25 -19.27
CA ALA A 8 -26.73 11.62 -18.99
C ALA A 8 -25.98 12.63 -19.88
N CYS A 9 -26.64 13.75 -20.15
CA CYS A 9 -26.00 14.90 -20.76
C CYS A 9 -25.24 15.68 -19.71
N VAL A 10 -23.94 15.89 -19.95
CA VAL A 10 -23.03 16.56 -19.00
C VAL A 10 -22.17 17.60 -19.73
N ARG A 11 -21.53 18.47 -18.95
CA ARG A 11 -20.40 19.28 -19.44
C ARG A 11 -19.13 18.84 -18.72
N VAL A 12 -18.06 18.61 -19.45
CA VAL A 12 -16.74 18.24 -18.92
C VAL A 12 -15.72 19.24 -19.44
N ASP A 13 -15.04 19.93 -18.54
CA ASP A 13 -14.13 21.04 -18.88
C ASP A 13 -14.85 22.14 -19.71
N GLY A 14 -16.13 22.42 -19.39
CA GLY A 14 -16.97 23.39 -20.09
C GLY A 14 -17.55 22.94 -21.45
N ALA A 15 -17.11 21.80 -22.00
CA ALA A 15 -17.60 21.26 -23.24
C ALA A 15 -18.74 20.25 -23.04
N PRO A 16 -19.78 20.25 -23.92
CA PRO A 16 -20.84 19.27 -23.85
C PRO A 16 -20.32 17.86 -24.13
N ALA A 17 -20.85 16.90 -23.39
CA ALA A 17 -20.51 15.49 -23.48
C ALA A 17 -21.71 14.62 -23.14
N GLU A 18 -21.70 13.37 -23.58
CA GLU A 18 -22.60 12.33 -23.14
C GLU A 18 -21.84 11.39 -22.20
N ALA A 19 -22.27 11.30 -20.94
CA ALA A 19 -21.70 10.39 -19.97
C ALA A 19 -22.53 9.10 -19.89
N THR A 20 -21.86 7.95 -19.86
CA THR A 20 -22.47 6.62 -19.75
C THR A 20 -21.80 5.86 -18.61
N LEU A 21 -22.61 5.30 -17.72
CA LEU A 21 -22.21 4.36 -16.70
C LEU A 21 -22.66 2.96 -17.11
N GLY A 22 -21.77 1.97 -17.06
CA GLY A 22 -22.11 0.59 -17.36
C GLY A 22 -20.87 -0.30 -17.46
N GLY A 23 -21.03 -1.61 -17.18
CA GLY A 23 -19.94 -2.58 -17.27
C GLY A 23 -18.74 -2.27 -16.38
N GLY A 24 -18.93 -1.60 -15.22
CA GLY A 24 -17.85 -1.23 -14.32
C GLY A 24 -16.99 -0.05 -14.78
N GLU A 25 -17.46 0.70 -15.78
CA GLU A 25 -16.77 1.86 -16.34
C GLU A 25 -17.67 3.09 -16.38
N LEU A 26 -17.07 4.25 -16.15
CA LEU A 26 -17.62 5.55 -16.43
C LEU A 26 -16.98 6.09 -17.71
N ARG A 27 -17.78 6.28 -18.74
CA ARG A 27 -17.34 6.79 -20.06
C ARG A 27 -17.97 8.14 -20.33
N TRP A 28 -17.26 9.03 -21.01
CA TRP A 28 -17.86 10.22 -21.58
C TRP A 28 -17.28 10.53 -22.94
N ARG A 29 -18.16 10.89 -23.87
CA ARG A 29 -17.84 11.20 -25.24
C ARG A 29 -18.04 12.67 -25.52
N ARG A 30 -16.99 13.31 -26.02
CA ARG A 30 -16.99 14.69 -26.51
C ARG A 30 -16.72 14.70 -28.03
N ALA A 31 -16.94 15.83 -28.69
CA ALA A 31 -16.54 15.99 -30.09
C ALA A 31 -15.04 15.72 -30.35
N ALA A 32 -14.19 16.01 -29.33
CA ALA A 32 -12.75 15.80 -29.38
C ALA A 32 -12.28 14.37 -29.06
N GLY A 33 -13.20 13.45 -28.76
CA GLY A 33 -12.88 12.04 -28.41
C GLY A 33 -13.62 11.50 -27.19
N GLU A 34 -13.42 10.22 -26.94
CA GLU A 34 -14.00 9.48 -25.84
C GLU A 34 -12.96 9.23 -24.75
N ARG A 35 -13.40 9.24 -23.48
CA ARG A 35 -12.61 8.83 -22.33
C ARG A 35 -13.41 7.84 -21.50
N ALA A 36 -12.72 6.82 -21.00
CA ALA A 36 -13.26 5.85 -20.05
C ALA A 36 -12.42 5.83 -18.77
N LEU A 37 -13.08 5.64 -17.63
CA LEU A 37 -12.46 5.36 -16.33
C LEU A 37 -13.00 4.04 -15.82
N SER A 38 -12.11 3.10 -15.50
CA SER A 38 -12.50 1.90 -14.79
C SER A 38 -12.81 2.25 -13.34
N LEU A 39 -14.03 1.95 -12.89
CA LEU A 39 -14.46 2.22 -11.52
C LEU A 39 -13.61 1.43 -10.52
N GLU A 40 -13.35 0.17 -10.83
CA GLU A 40 -12.53 -0.69 -9.99
C GLU A 40 -11.06 -0.24 -9.94
N ARG A 41 -10.46 0.06 -11.12
CA ARG A 41 -9.01 0.22 -11.27
C ARG A 41 -8.51 1.64 -11.17
N GLU A 42 -9.38 2.66 -11.30
CA GLU A 42 -8.94 4.06 -11.41
C GLU A 42 -9.69 5.01 -10.48
N VAL A 43 -10.96 4.73 -10.14
CA VAL A 43 -11.75 5.66 -9.32
C VAL A 43 -11.48 5.41 -7.83
N LEU A 44 -11.18 6.48 -7.09
CA LEU A 44 -11.08 6.48 -5.63
C LEU A 44 -12.45 6.64 -4.99
N GLY A 45 -13.17 7.68 -5.35
CA GLY A 45 -14.48 8.02 -4.80
C GLY A 45 -15.19 9.06 -5.66
N VAL A 46 -16.45 9.34 -5.29
CA VAL A 46 -17.33 10.27 -6.00
C VAL A 46 -18.04 11.15 -4.99
N GLN A 47 -18.29 12.40 -5.36
CA GLN A 47 -19.04 13.35 -4.55
C GLN A 47 -19.88 14.26 -5.44
N ALA A 48 -21.16 14.48 -5.07
CA ALA A 48 -21.98 15.55 -5.65
C ALA A 48 -21.65 16.89 -4.98
N ARG A 49 -21.61 17.97 -5.77
CA ARG A 49 -21.45 19.36 -5.33
C ARG A 49 -22.34 20.26 -6.19
N GLY A 50 -23.51 20.64 -5.65
CA GLY A 50 -24.51 21.32 -6.45
C GLY A 50 -24.84 20.50 -7.69
N LYS A 51 -24.74 21.07 -8.88
CA LYS A 51 -24.99 20.38 -10.15
C LYS A 51 -23.80 19.57 -10.69
N GLU A 52 -22.70 19.47 -9.95
CA GLU A 52 -21.48 18.80 -10.36
C GLU A 52 -21.32 17.44 -9.68
N VAL A 53 -20.87 16.45 -10.44
CA VAL A 53 -20.37 15.17 -9.95
C VAL A 53 -18.85 15.18 -10.04
N VAL A 54 -18.18 15.19 -8.90
CA VAL A 54 -16.71 15.16 -8.81
C VAL A 54 -16.27 13.71 -8.66
N VAL A 55 -15.62 13.18 -9.70
CA VAL A 55 -15.04 11.83 -9.72
C VAL A 55 -13.55 11.92 -9.40
N ARG A 56 -13.17 11.45 -8.24
CA ARG A 56 -11.77 11.41 -7.80
C ARG A 56 -11.12 10.14 -8.31
N ALA A 57 -10.05 10.25 -9.08
CA ALA A 57 -9.40 9.11 -9.71
C ALA A 57 -7.89 9.10 -9.47
N PHE A 58 -7.30 7.90 -9.58
CA PHE A 58 -5.87 7.64 -9.51
C PHE A 58 -5.44 6.91 -10.79
N VAL A 59 -5.09 7.69 -11.80
CA VAL A 59 -4.88 7.24 -13.18
C VAL A 59 -3.40 7.09 -13.51
N ALA A 60 -3.09 6.24 -14.50
CA ALA A 60 -1.72 6.08 -14.99
C ALA A 60 -1.16 7.41 -15.52
N ALA A 61 0.04 7.78 -15.07
CA ALA A 61 0.75 8.95 -15.58
C ALA A 61 1.23 8.65 -17.00
N GLY A 62 0.70 9.36 -17.99
CA GLY A 62 1.04 9.17 -19.40
C GLY A 62 -0.17 9.22 -20.35
N ALA A 63 -1.38 9.14 -19.83
CA ALA A 63 -2.61 9.20 -20.63
C ALA A 63 -3.12 10.64 -20.91
N ALA A 64 -2.45 11.68 -20.43
CA ALA A 64 -2.73 13.08 -20.80
C ALA A 64 -1.54 13.99 -20.41
N ARG A 65 -1.27 15.03 -21.22
CA ARG A 65 -0.30 16.08 -20.90
C ARG A 65 -0.58 16.66 -19.53
N VAL A 66 0.37 16.43 -18.60
CA VAL A 66 0.29 16.88 -17.21
C VAL A 66 0.71 18.35 -17.17
N THR A 67 -0.27 19.25 -17.04
CA THR A 67 -0.02 20.56 -16.47
C THR A 67 -0.13 20.43 -14.96
N SER A 68 1.01 20.66 -14.26
CA SER A 68 1.19 20.78 -12.82
C SER A 68 0.74 19.58 -11.94
N CYS A 69 1.67 18.62 -11.75
CA CYS A 69 1.79 17.95 -10.46
C CYS A 69 3.05 18.49 -9.79
N ALA A 70 2.88 19.20 -8.69
CA ALA A 70 4.00 19.62 -7.85
C ALA A 70 4.74 18.37 -7.40
N ALA A 71 6.05 18.36 -7.68
CA ALA A 71 6.96 17.30 -7.34
C ALA A 71 7.10 17.17 -5.82
N ALA A 72 6.45 16.18 -5.22
CA ALA A 72 6.76 15.73 -3.88
C ALA A 72 7.61 14.46 -3.99
N GLY A 73 8.89 14.59 -3.62
CA GLY A 73 9.76 13.51 -3.22
C GLY A 73 10.29 12.59 -4.32
N ALA A 74 11.29 13.04 -5.08
CA ALA A 74 12.16 12.17 -5.83
C ALA A 74 13.05 11.35 -4.89
N GLY A 75 12.56 10.20 -4.43
CA GLY A 75 13.39 9.12 -3.89
C GLY A 75 14.07 8.42 -5.06
N ALA A 76 15.39 8.51 -5.13
CA ALA A 76 16.22 7.90 -6.15
C ALA A 76 16.14 6.37 -6.10
N GLY A 77 16.10 5.75 -7.27
CA GLY A 77 16.62 4.42 -7.49
C GLY A 77 15.60 3.31 -7.72
N GLY A 78 15.65 2.75 -8.89
CA GLY A 78 15.07 1.47 -9.25
C GLY A 78 14.38 1.54 -10.61
N LYS A 79 15.05 1.02 -11.62
CA LYS A 79 14.48 0.71 -12.94
C LYS A 79 13.48 -0.44 -12.81
N GLY A 80 12.35 -0.22 -12.18
CA GLY A 80 11.20 -1.10 -12.19
C GLY A 80 10.12 -0.48 -13.07
N ALA A 81 9.70 -1.18 -14.10
CA ALA A 81 8.72 -0.74 -15.10
C ALA A 81 7.26 -0.66 -14.58
N GLY A 82 7.06 -0.37 -13.28
CA GLY A 82 5.73 -0.18 -12.71
C GLY A 82 5.10 1.13 -13.19
N ARG A 83 3.80 1.10 -13.46
CA ARG A 83 3.04 2.26 -13.92
C ARG A 83 2.99 3.33 -12.83
N ARG A 84 3.58 4.47 -13.13
CA ARG A 84 3.44 5.65 -12.28
C ARG A 84 2.01 6.17 -12.39
N ARG A 85 1.34 6.40 -11.26
CA ARG A 85 -0.03 6.92 -11.22
C ARG A 85 -0.03 8.33 -10.63
N CYS A 86 -1.05 9.11 -10.96
CA CYS A 86 -1.29 10.42 -10.36
C CYS A 86 -2.77 10.59 -10.02
N ARG A 87 -3.06 11.36 -8.98
CA ARG A 87 -4.41 11.77 -8.63
C ARG A 87 -4.92 12.78 -9.64
N ARG A 88 -6.15 12.58 -10.09
CA ARG A 88 -6.86 13.49 -10.96
C ARG A 88 -8.34 13.48 -10.64
N ASP A 89 -8.91 14.68 -10.48
CA ASP A 89 -10.33 14.84 -10.26
C ASP A 89 -10.98 15.21 -11.60
N PHE A 90 -12.10 14.57 -11.94
CA PHE A 90 -12.90 14.85 -13.11
C PHE A 90 -14.24 15.43 -12.65
N VAL A 91 -14.62 16.56 -13.20
CA VAL A 91 -15.86 17.24 -12.88
C VAL A 91 -16.83 17.08 -14.06
N LEU A 92 -17.97 16.46 -13.77
CA LEU A 92 -19.08 16.32 -14.71
C LEU A 92 -20.22 17.23 -14.22
N GLU A 93 -20.47 18.32 -14.91
CA GLU A 93 -21.59 19.22 -14.66
C GLU A 93 -22.84 18.64 -15.31
N MET A 94 -23.85 18.31 -14.52
CA MET A 94 -25.09 17.69 -15.00
C MET A 94 -26.00 18.74 -15.65
N ALA A 95 -26.52 18.44 -16.85
CA ALA A 95 -27.44 19.34 -17.55
C ALA A 95 -28.77 19.47 -16.82
N ASP A 96 -29.23 18.38 -16.16
CA ASP A 96 -30.51 18.27 -15.48
C ASP A 96 -30.48 18.79 -14.03
N GLY A 97 -29.37 19.45 -13.63
CA GLY A 97 -29.27 20.15 -12.36
C GLY A 97 -28.80 19.29 -11.19
N GLU A 98 -29.02 19.82 -9.96
CA GLU A 98 -28.50 19.26 -8.70
C GLU A 98 -29.07 17.89 -8.37
N GLY A 99 -30.37 17.68 -8.58
CA GLY A 99 -30.99 16.36 -8.32
C GLY A 99 -30.35 15.24 -9.15
N ALA A 100 -30.08 15.49 -10.43
CA ALA A 100 -29.38 14.55 -11.29
C ALA A 100 -27.93 14.29 -10.82
N ALA A 101 -27.25 15.31 -10.33
CA ALA A 101 -25.89 15.16 -9.81
C ALA A 101 -25.85 14.25 -8.56
N VAL A 102 -26.81 14.41 -7.66
CA VAL A 102 -26.93 13.55 -6.47
C VAL A 102 -27.24 12.11 -6.90
N GLU A 103 -28.22 11.89 -7.77
CA GLU A 103 -28.57 10.55 -8.24
C GLU A 103 -27.37 9.84 -8.92
N TRP A 104 -26.65 10.54 -9.78
CA TRP A 104 -25.47 9.99 -10.45
C TRP A 104 -24.34 9.66 -9.48
N ALA A 105 -24.09 10.54 -8.51
CA ALA A 105 -23.08 10.29 -7.47
C ALA A 105 -23.45 9.08 -6.61
N GLU A 106 -24.72 8.89 -6.28
CA GLU A 106 -25.20 7.72 -5.53
C GLU A 106 -25.07 6.43 -6.34
N ARG A 107 -25.43 6.44 -7.63
CA ARG A 107 -25.24 5.29 -8.52
C ARG A 107 -23.78 4.88 -8.60
N LEU A 108 -22.88 5.83 -8.88
CA LEU A 108 -21.45 5.59 -8.92
C LEU A 108 -20.92 5.06 -7.57
N THR A 109 -21.37 5.62 -6.46
CA THR A 109 -20.98 5.18 -5.11
C THR A 109 -21.46 3.77 -4.82
N ARG A 110 -22.67 3.40 -5.27
CA ARG A 110 -23.21 2.04 -5.16
C ARG A 110 -22.38 1.06 -5.97
N CYS A 111 -22.01 1.41 -7.21
CA CYS A 111 -21.10 0.60 -8.04
C CYS A 111 -19.73 0.42 -7.37
N LEU A 112 -19.15 1.48 -6.78
CA LEU A 112 -17.90 1.38 -6.05
C LEU A 112 -18.03 0.47 -4.81
N GLY A 113 -19.16 0.53 -4.12
CA GLY A 113 -19.46 -0.33 -2.96
C GLY A 113 -19.56 -1.82 -3.30
N SER A 114 -19.99 -2.18 -4.52
CA SER A 114 -20.09 -3.58 -4.96
C SER A 114 -18.74 -4.29 -5.11
N PHE A 115 -17.63 -3.55 -5.22
CA PHE A 115 -16.29 -4.12 -5.28
C PHE A 115 -15.73 -4.58 -3.91
N GLY A 116 -16.50 -4.52 -2.83
CA GLY A 116 -16.07 -4.96 -1.51
C GLY A 116 -14.97 -4.09 -0.88
N ARG A 117 -14.94 -2.80 -1.22
CA ARG A 117 -13.96 -1.84 -0.69
C ARG A 117 -14.16 -1.62 0.81
N PRO A 118 -13.07 -1.52 1.60
CA PRO A 118 -13.16 -1.22 3.02
C PRO A 118 -13.73 0.18 3.25
N LYS A 119 -14.56 0.32 4.29
CA LYS A 119 -15.16 1.61 4.71
C LYS A 119 -14.59 2.13 6.01
N ARG A 120 -14.09 1.24 6.87
CA ARG A 120 -13.60 1.55 8.22
C ARG A 120 -12.25 0.87 8.42
N LEU A 121 -11.20 1.64 8.60
CA LEU A 121 -9.85 1.11 8.78
C LEU A 121 -9.27 1.56 10.12
N PHE A 122 -8.53 0.65 10.77
CA PHE A 122 -7.68 0.96 11.90
C PHE A 122 -6.24 1.10 11.42
N ILE A 123 -5.59 2.21 11.73
CA ILE A 123 -4.27 2.55 11.19
C ILE A 123 -3.25 2.68 12.30
N PHE A 124 -2.22 1.84 12.29
CA PHE A 124 -1.02 2.03 13.08
C PHE A 124 -0.05 2.96 12.36
N VAL A 125 0.39 4.01 13.04
CA VAL A 125 1.43 4.92 12.54
C VAL A 125 2.63 4.84 13.49
N ASN A 126 3.81 4.49 12.97
CA ASN A 126 5.03 4.46 13.76
C ASN A 126 5.86 5.73 13.55
N PRO A 127 5.80 6.72 14.46
CA PRO A 127 6.53 7.98 14.30
C PRO A 127 8.05 7.82 14.43
N PHE A 128 8.52 6.71 15.00
CA PHE A 128 9.95 6.44 15.25
C PHE A 128 10.61 5.67 14.10
N GLY A 129 9.83 5.14 13.16
CA GLY A 129 10.31 4.33 12.04
C GLY A 129 11.02 5.14 10.97
N GLY A 130 12.00 4.52 10.30
CA GLY A 130 12.68 5.09 9.13
C GLY A 130 13.27 6.48 9.39
N LYS A 131 12.85 7.46 8.60
CA LYS A 131 13.29 8.87 8.71
C LYS A 131 12.50 9.68 9.75
N LYS A 132 11.75 9.05 10.63
CA LYS A 132 10.86 9.68 11.63
C LYS A 132 9.82 10.64 11.01
N CYS A 133 9.32 10.31 9.83
CA CYS A 133 8.38 11.16 9.09
C CYS A 133 7.02 10.49 8.84
N ALA A 134 6.74 9.33 9.44
CA ALA A 134 5.50 8.58 9.19
C ALA A 134 4.24 9.41 9.48
N LYS A 135 4.23 10.25 10.52
CA LYS A 135 3.12 11.16 10.81
C LYS A 135 2.93 12.20 9.70
N LYS A 136 4.01 12.84 9.24
CA LYS A 136 3.96 13.81 8.13
C LYS A 136 3.47 13.15 6.83
N ILE A 137 3.93 11.91 6.56
CA ILE A 137 3.47 11.10 5.44
C ILE A 137 1.98 10.80 5.57
N TYR A 138 1.52 10.43 6.77
CA TYR A 138 0.12 10.17 7.03
C TYR A 138 -0.74 11.41 6.72
N ASP A 139 -0.39 12.56 7.26
CA ASP A 139 -1.17 13.79 7.09
C ASP A 139 -1.13 14.30 5.65
N ALA A 140 0.04 14.27 4.98
CA ALA A 140 0.23 14.86 3.67
C ALA A 140 -0.20 13.96 2.50
N GLU A 141 -0.02 12.63 2.61
CA GLU A 141 -0.20 11.72 1.49
C GLU A 141 -1.31 10.68 1.74
N ILE A 142 -1.40 10.11 2.95
CA ILE A 142 -2.29 8.98 3.24
C ILE A 142 -3.72 9.44 3.50
N LYS A 143 -3.90 10.34 4.46
CA LYS A 143 -5.21 10.85 4.85
C LYS A 143 -6.01 11.44 3.67
N PRO A 144 -5.42 12.29 2.79
CA PRO A 144 -6.15 12.84 1.64
C PRO A 144 -6.65 11.80 0.63
N LEU A 145 -5.98 10.64 0.53
CA LEU A 145 -6.43 9.55 -0.35
C LEU A 145 -7.58 8.76 0.26
N PHE A 146 -7.54 8.47 1.57
CA PHE A 146 -8.66 7.84 2.26
C PHE A 146 -9.90 8.75 2.31
N ASP A 147 -9.71 10.04 2.59
CA ASP A 147 -10.80 11.04 2.53
C ASP A 147 -11.41 11.11 1.12
N ALA A 148 -10.57 11.05 0.06
CA ALA A 148 -11.04 11.04 -1.31
C ALA A 148 -11.86 9.79 -1.67
N ALA A 149 -11.58 8.66 -1.00
CA ALA A 149 -12.29 7.39 -1.17
C ALA A 149 -13.49 7.23 -0.23
N GLY A 150 -13.71 8.16 0.70
CA GLY A 150 -14.78 8.07 1.69
C GLY A 150 -14.54 6.98 2.75
N VAL A 151 -13.28 6.66 3.04
CA VAL A 151 -12.89 5.67 4.04
C VAL A 151 -12.74 6.35 5.40
N SER A 152 -13.47 5.87 6.40
CA SER A 152 -13.32 6.29 7.79
C SER A 152 -12.10 5.63 8.42
N VAL A 153 -11.26 6.40 9.11
CA VAL A 153 -10.02 5.91 9.69
C VAL A 153 -9.94 6.22 11.18
N THR A 154 -9.51 5.22 11.96
CA THR A 154 -9.08 5.38 13.35
C THR A 154 -7.57 5.22 13.39
N VAL A 155 -6.87 6.20 13.95
CA VAL A 155 -5.39 6.22 13.96
C VAL A 155 -4.86 5.98 15.34
N GLN A 156 -3.89 5.07 15.45
CA GLN A 156 -3.10 4.79 16.64
C GLN A 156 -1.62 5.04 16.34
N GLU A 157 -1.03 6.02 16.96
CA GLU A 157 0.43 6.18 16.95
C GLU A 157 1.06 5.17 17.92
N THR A 158 2.14 4.51 17.48
CA THR A 158 2.90 3.62 18.38
C THR A 158 3.88 4.44 19.21
N GLU A 159 3.99 4.12 20.52
CA GLU A 159 4.81 4.86 21.46
C GLU A 159 6.13 4.14 21.79
N TYR A 160 6.13 2.82 21.75
CA TYR A 160 7.27 1.96 22.07
C TYR A 160 7.22 0.67 21.26
N GLN A 161 8.32 -0.07 21.30
CA GLN A 161 8.42 -1.38 20.66
C GLN A 161 7.48 -2.38 21.34
N GLY A 162 6.62 -3.05 20.57
CA GLY A 162 5.60 -3.96 21.08
C GLY A 162 4.23 -3.32 21.27
N HIS A 163 4.10 -1.97 21.22
CA HIS A 163 2.81 -1.29 21.40
C HIS A 163 1.76 -1.74 20.38
N ALA A 164 2.15 -1.90 19.11
CA ALA A 164 1.22 -2.37 18.08
C ALA A 164 0.72 -3.81 18.37
N ARG A 165 1.56 -4.67 18.95
CA ARG A 165 1.18 -6.01 19.37
C ARG A 165 0.14 -5.97 20.49
N GLU A 166 0.37 -5.13 21.52
CA GLU A 166 -0.55 -4.99 22.66
C GLU A 166 -1.91 -4.49 22.21
N VAL A 167 -1.95 -3.43 21.39
CA VAL A 167 -3.19 -2.89 20.86
C VAL A 167 -3.90 -3.92 19.99
N ALA A 168 -3.21 -4.62 19.10
CA ALA A 168 -3.80 -5.63 18.22
C ALA A 168 -4.38 -6.82 19.01
N SER A 169 -3.77 -7.18 20.16
CA SER A 169 -4.26 -8.25 21.01
C SER A 169 -5.61 -7.94 21.69
N SER A 170 -5.94 -6.66 21.87
CA SER A 170 -7.15 -6.20 22.57
C SER A 170 -8.15 -5.47 21.64
N LEU A 171 -7.79 -5.23 20.38
CA LEU A 171 -8.61 -4.48 19.43
C LEU A 171 -9.94 -5.20 19.14
N ASP A 172 -11.04 -4.44 19.15
CA ASP A 172 -12.35 -4.92 18.70
C ASP A 172 -12.42 -4.90 17.16
N PHE A 173 -12.18 -6.04 16.54
CA PHE A 173 -12.13 -6.17 15.08
C PHE A 173 -13.49 -6.00 14.40
N ALA A 174 -14.62 -6.20 15.11
CA ALA A 174 -15.95 -6.00 14.54
C ALA A 174 -16.21 -4.55 14.09
N LYS A 175 -15.43 -3.61 14.61
CA LYS A 175 -15.54 -2.18 14.26
C LYS A 175 -14.86 -1.82 12.94
N TYR A 176 -14.01 -2.69 12.39
CA TYR A 176 -13.14 -2.37 11.27
C TYR A 176 -13.23 -3.40 10.16
N ASP A 177 -12.97 -2.97 8.96
CA ASP A 177 -12.94 -3.81 7.75
C ASP A 177 -11.49 -4.21 7.39
N GLY A 178 -10.49 -3.62 8.07
CA GLY A 178 -9.08 -3.91 7.90
C GLY A 178 -8.18 -3.10 8.83
N ILE A 179 -6.93 -3.55 8.97
CA ILE A 179 -5.85 -2.89 9.70
C ILE A 179 -4.83 -2.39 8.69
N VAL A 180 -4.23 -1.22 8.92
CA VAL A 180 -3.17 -0.67 8.06
C VAL A 180 -1.95 -0.33 8.91
N CYS A 181 -0.77 -0.80 8.50
CA CYS A 181 0.51 -0.50 9.13
C CYS A 181 1.26 0.55 8.29
N VAL A 182 1.35 1.79 8.80
CA VAL A 182 2.16 2.87 8.23
C VAL A 182 3.52 2.88 8.92
N SER A 183 4.41 2.01 8.46
CA SER A 183 5.71 1.75 9.07
C SER A 183 6.61 0.93 8.16
N GLY A 184 7.73 0.44 8.68
CA GLY A 184 8.46 -0.69 8.12
C GLY A 184 7.84 -2.04 8.54
N ASP A 185 8.52 -3.11 8.17
CA ASP A 185 8.06 -4.49 8.38
C ASP A 185 7.87 -4.88 9.85
N GLY A 186 8.57 -4.22 10.78
CA GLY A 186 8.52 -4.52 12.22
C GLY A 186 7.12 -4.38 12.82
N VAL A 187 6.39 -3.31 12.51
CA VAL A 187 5.02 -3.11 13.03
C VAL A 187 4.06 -4.15 12.47
N LEU A 188 4.22 -4.57 11.22
CA LEU A 188 3.43 -5.67 10.65
C LEU A 188 3.63 -6.96 11.47
N VAL A 189 4.87 -7.29 11.80
CA VAL A 189 5.19 -8.48 12.62
C VAL A 189 4.59 -8.35 14.02
N GLU A 190 4.65 -7.17 14.64
CA GLU A 190 4.01 -6.91 15.95
C GLU A 190 2.49 -7.14 15.87
N VAL A 191 1.82 -6.58 14.87
CA VAL A 191 0.36 -6.74 14.68
C VAL A 191 -0.02 -8.21 14.49
N VAL A 192 0.68 -8.94 13.62
CA VAL A 192 0.42 -10.37 13.39
C VAL A 192 0.62 -11.18 14.68
N ASN A 193 1.67 -10.92 15.43
CA ASN A 193 1.91 -11.60 16.73
C ASN A 193 0.84 -11.22 17.76
N GLY A 194 0.34 -9.99 17.78
CA GLY A 194 -0.76 -9.58 18.63
C GLY A 194 -2.05 -10.33 18.31
N ILE A 195 -2.38 -10.45 17.03
CA ILE A 195 -3.56 -11.18 16.55
C ILE A 195 -3.48 -12.67 16.91
N LEU A 196 -2.34 -13.32 16.62
CA LEU A 196 -2.16 -14.76 16.82
C LEU A 196 -2.00 -15.18 18.30
N GLN A 197 -1.81 -14.23 19.21
CA GLN A 197 -1.82 -14.45 20.66
C GLN A 197 -3.21 -14.33 21.31
N ARG A 198 -4.23 -13.95 20.53
CA ARG A 198 -5.62 -13.85 21.02
C ARG A 198 -6.24 -15.21 21.25
N THR A 199 -7.23 -15.28 22.11
CA THR A 199 -8.04 -16.50 22.31
C THR A 199 -8.94 -16.80 21.12
N ASP A 200 -9.35 -15.76 20.36
CA ASP A 200 -10.17 -15.83 19.15
C ASP A 200 -9.33 -15.69 17.86
N TRP A 201 -8.05 -16.08 17.90
CA TRP A 201 -7.09 -15.86 16.81
C TRP A 201 -7.53 -16.44 15.46
N GLU A 202 -8.28 -17.54 15.42
CA GLU A 202 -8.76 -18.18 14.20
C GLU A 202 -9.72 -17.29 13.38
N GLU A 203 -10.51 -16.47 14.07
CA GLU A 203 -11.35 -15.44 13.43
C GLU A 203 -10.57 -14.14 13.23
N ALA A 204 -9.80 -13.74 14.22
CA ALA A 204 -9.05 -12.50 14.20
C ALA A 204 -8.02 -12.44 13.06
N ILE A 205 -7.38 -13.57 12.71
CA ILE A 205 -6.38 -13.63 11.62
C ILE A 205 -7.00 -13.44 10.23
N LYS A 206 -8.31 -13.57 10.09
CA LYS A 206 -9.02 -13.28 8.84
C LYS A 206 -9.12 -11.78 8.54
N MET A 207 -8.81 -10.92 9.53
CA MET A 207 -8.77 -9.48 9.37
C MET A 207 -7.72 -9.08 8.32
N PRO A 208 -8.09 -8.40 7.23
CA PRO A 208 -7.14 -7.96 6.23
C PRO A 208 -6.15 -6.95 6.79
N ILE A 209 -4.87 -7.11 6.46
CA ILE A 209 -3.80 -6.21 6.87
C ILE A 209 -3.17 -5.57 5.63
N GLY A 210 -3.21 -4.23 5.57
CA GLY A 210 -2.53 -3.43 4.57
C GLY A 210 -1.20 -2.89 5.09
N VAL A 211 -0.22 -2.73 4.20
CA VAL A 211 1.10 -2.16 4.55
C VAL A 211 1.42 -0.96 3.68
N VAL A 212 1.88 0.11 4.33
CA VAL A 212 2.30 1.36 3.66
C VAL A 212 3.78 1.58 3.97
N PRO A 213 4.65 1.71 2.94
CA PRO A 213 6.10 1.77 3.12
C PRO A 213 6.55 3.10 3.70
N ALA A 214 6.72 3.17 5.02
CA ALA A 214 7.18 4.34 5.76
C ALA A 214 8.37 4.06 6.68
N GLY A 215 8.94 2.84 6.63
CA GLY A 215 10.09 2.41 7.42
C GLY A 215 11.41 2.41 6.65
N THR A 216 12.49 1.95 7.30
CA THR A 216 13.79 1.68 6.67
C THR A 216 13.71 0.42 5.80
N GLY A 217 13.18 -0.68 6.35
CA GLY A 217 12.83 -1.90 5.64
C GLY A 217 11.34 -1.89 5.29
N ASN A 218 11.00 -2.17 4.04
CA ASN A 218 9.63 -2.23 3.53
C ASN A 218 9.49 -3.41 2.57
N GLY A 219 10.00 -4.57 2.99
CA GLY A 219 10.06 -5.79 2.18
C GLY A 219 8.68 -6.29 1.80
N MET A 220 7.74 -6.34 2.75
CA MET A 220 6.37 -6.79 2.51
C MET A 220 5.65 -5.87 1.51
N ALA A 221 5.66 -4.55 1.73
CA ALA A 221 5.02 -3.59 0.82
C ALA A 221 5.61 -3.71 -0.60
N LYS A 222 6.94 -3.88 -0.70
CA LYS A 222 7.64 -4.04 -1.97
C LYS A 222 7.24 -5.33 -2.69
N SER A 223 7.15 -6.44 -1.96
CA SER A 223 6.75 -7.74 -2.51
C SER A 223 5.31 -7.74 -3.01
N LEU A 224 4.37 -7.21 -2.20
CA LEU A 224 2.96 -7.15 -2.56
C LEU A 224 2.70 -6.25 -3.78
N LEU A 225 3.31 -5.07 -3.83
CA LEU A 225 3.16 -4.16 -4.98
C LEU A 225 3.84 -4.70 -6.23
N HIS A 226 5.00 -5.34 -6.09
CA HIS A 226 5.68 -5.99 -7.21
C HIS A 226 4.85 -7.15 -7.80
N SER A 227 4.23 -7.98 -6.96
CA SER A 227 3.34 -9.06 -7.41
C SER A 227 2.10 -8.53 -8.15
N ALA A 228 1.64 -7.33 -7.79
CA ALA A 228 0.56 -6.62 -8.48
C ALA A 228 1.02 -5.82 -9.72
N ASN A 229 2.31 -5.92 -10.08
CA ASN A 229 2.93 -5.14 -11.16
C ASN A 229 2.80 -3.62 -10.97
N GLU A 230 2.86 -3.17 -9.70
CA GLU A 230 2.79 -1.77 -9.31
C GLU A 230 4.12 -1.30 -8.73
N THR A 231 4.45 -0.03 -8.93
CA THR A 231 5.65 0.59 -8.33
C THR A 231 5.46 0.72 -6.81
N CYS A 232 6.48 0.36 -6.03
CA CYS A 232 6.45 0.53 -4.58
C CYS A 232 6.46 2.03 -4.24
N SER A 233 5.29 2.52 -3.81
CA SER A 233 5.08 3.90 -3.36
C SER A 233 3.95 3.95 -2.34
N ILE A 234 3.93 5.00 -1.52
CA ILE A 234 2.88 5.24 -0.53
C ILE A 234 1.51 5.29 -1.22
N SER A 235 1.38 6.08 -2.28
CA SER A 235 0.11 6.27 -2.98
C SER A 235 -0.40 4.99 -3.66
N ASN A 236 0.48 4.14 -4.22
CA ASN A 236 0.07 2.85 -4.78
C ASN A 236 -0.36 1.87 -3.69
N SER A 237 0.33 1.86 -2.54
CA SER A 237 -0.08 1.04 -1.38
C SER A 237 -1.46 1.43 -0.88
N ILE A 238 -1.71 2.74 -0.68
CA ILE A 238 -3.02 3.22 -0.25
C ILE A 238 -4.10 2.91 -1.28
N PHE A 239 -3.80 3.07 -2.55
CA PHE A 239 -4.76 2.74 -3.61
C PHE A 239 -5.09 1.24 -3.65
N ALA A 240 -4.09 0.36 -3.45
CA ALA A 240 -4.31 -1.08 -3.34
C ALA A 240 -5.22 -1.43 -2.14
N ILE A 241 -5.00 -0.76 -0.98
CA ILE A 241 -5.84 -0.92 0.21
C ILE A 241 -7.27 -0.44 -0.06
N ILE A 242 -7.46 0.72 -0.69
CA ILE A 242 -8.78 1.25 -1.04
C ILE A 242 -9.53 0.30 -1.97
N LYS A 243 -8.86 -0.35 -2.93
CA LYS A 243 -9.47 -1.34 -3.81
C LYS A 243 -9.98 -2.57 -3.06
N GLY A 244 -9.39 -2.89 -1.92
CA GLY A 244 -9.84 -3.97 -1.05
C GLY A 244 -9.54 -5.39 -1.58
N HIS A 245 -8.64 -5.53 -2.57
CA HIS A 245 -8.21 -6.85 -3.03
C HIS A 245 -7.43 -7.56 -1.92
N LYS A 246 -7.82 -8.79 -1.62
CA LYS A 246 -7.24 -9.60 -0.54
C LYS A 246 -6.46 -10.75 -1.12
N GLN A 247 -5.32 -11.05 -0.54
CA GLN A 247 -4.49 -12.20 -0.85
C GLN A 247 -4.13 -12.92 0.44
N SER A 248 -4.26 -14.24 0.46
CA SER A 248 -3.78 -15.05 1.58
C SER A 248 -2.27 -15.04 1.64
N LEU A 249 -1.73 -15.03 2.86
CA LEU A 249 -0.32 -15.08 3.14
C LEU A 249 -0.03 -16.16 4.19
N ASP A 250 0.97 -16.98 3.93
CA ASP A 250 1.42 -17.97 4.90
C ASP A 250 2.14 -17.31 6.07
N VAL A 251 1.93 -17.85 7.27
CA VAL A 251 2.58 -17.41 8.50
C VAL A 251 3.49 -18.54 9.00
N CYS A 252 4.76 -18.23 9.20
CA CYS A 252 5.73 -19.14 9.75
C CYS A 252 5.70 -19.07 11.28
N THR A 253 5.55 -20.22 11.95
CA THR A 253 5.65 -20.33 13.40
C THR A 253 7.08 -20.72 13.80
N LEU A 254 7.69 -19.91 14.66
CA LEU A 254 9.00 -20.13 15.24
C LEU A 254 8.82 -20.55 16.70
N SER A 255 9.29 -21.73 17.08
CA SER A 255 9.20 -22.25 18.45
C SER A 255 10.59 -22.35 19.06
N GLN A 256 10.75 -21.77 20.26
CA GLN A 256 11.97 -21.85 21.06
C GLN A 256 11.59 -22.16 22.50
N GLY A 257 11.70 -23.41 22.92
CA GLY A 257 11.14 -23.88 24.18
C GLY A 257 9.62 -23.67 24.19
N GLU A 258 9.13 -22.99 25.25
CA GLU A 258 7.71 -22.66 25.38
C GLU A 258 7.29 -21.38 24.59
N LYS A 259 8.26 -20.60 24.13
CA LYS A 259 7.98 -19.34 23.41
C LYS A 259 7.67 -19.63 21.96
N LYS A 260 6.59 -19.01 21.47
CA LYS A 260 6.21 -19.03 20.06
C LYS A 260 6.24 -17.62 19.48
N PHE A 261 6.78 -17.50 18.28
CA PHE A 261 6.82 -16.29 17.47
C PHE A 261 6.27 -16.57 16.08
N PHE A 262 5.66 -15.56 15.48
CA PHE A 262 5.10 -15.65 14.14
C PHE A 262 5.80 -14.67 13.21
N SER A 263 6.23 -15.16 12.04
CA SER A 263 6.86 -14.37 11.00
C SER A 263 6.10 -14.49 9.69
N VAL A 264 5.95 -13.37 8.99
CA VAL A 264 5.23 -13.27 7.70
C VAL A 264 6.14 -12.84 6.56
N LEU A 265 7.40 -12.52 6.82
CA LEU A 265 8.30 -11.97 5.81
C LEU A 265 9.51 -12.87 5.58
N LEU A 266 10.43 -12.87 6.51
CA LEU A 266 11.67 -13.64 6.39
C LEU A 266 12.23 -13.96 7.78
N MET A 267 13.06 -15.00 7.83
CA MET A 267 13.94 -15.32 8.95
C MET A 267 15.37 -15.29 8.42
N THR A 268 16.25 -14.56 9.09
CA THR A 268 17.67 -14.49 8.77
C THR A 268 18.50 -15.25 9.80
N TRP A 269 19.62 -15.78 9.35
CA TRP A 269 20.55 -16.55 10.19
C TRP A 269 21.99 -16.17 9.86
N GLY A 270 22.88 -16.30 10.86
CA GLY A 270 24.32 -16.07 10.72
C GLY A 270 24.65 -14.66 10.33
N LEU A 271 25.60 -14.47 9.41
CA LEU A 271 26.16 -13.19 9.02
C LEU A 271 25.10 -12.13 8.67
N VAL A 272 24.03 -12.52 7.97
CA VAL A 272 22.96 -11.56 7.59
C VAL A 272 22.18 -11.09 8.83
N ALA A 273 21.94 -11.98 9.79
CA ALA A 273 21.29 -11.61 11.05
C ALA A 273 22.21 -10.70 11.88
N ASP A 274 23.50 -11.00 11.94
CA ASP A 274 24.49 -10.19 12.67
C ASP A 274 24.61 -8.79 12.06
N ILE A 275 24.63 -8.67 10.73
CA ILE A 275 24.64 -7.38 10.04
C ILE A 275 23.38 -6.57 10.39
N ASP A 276 22.21 -7.19 10.39
CA ASP A 276 20.96 -6.49 10.69
C ASP A 276 20.92 -6.00 12.15
N ILE A 277 21.27 -6.87 13.10
CA ILE A 277 21.28 -6.59 14.54
C ILE A 277 22.34 -5.52 14.86
N GLU A 278 23.58 -5.76 14.47
CA GLU A 278 24.70 -4.91 14.85
C GLU A 278 24.71 -3.55 14.13
N SER A 279 24.17 -3.46 12.91
CA SER A 279 24.02 -2.19 12.20
C SER A 279 22.94 -1.29 12.81
N GLU A 280 22.12 -1.77 13.77
CA GLU A 280 21.05 -0.98 14.36
C GLU A 280 21.60 0.29 15.06
N LYS A 281 22.82 0.26 15.57
CA LYS A 281 23.54 1.45 16.09
C LYS A 281 23.69 2.58 15.06
N TYR A 282 23.61 2.25 13.75
CA TYR A 282 23.70 3.18 12.62
C TYR A 282 22.34 3.47 11.97
N ARG A 283 21.24 3.26 12.68
CA ARG A 283 19.87 3.39 12.16
C ARG A 283 19.57 4.75 11.52
N TRP A 284 20.25 5.81 11.97
CA TRP A 284 20.16 7.16 11.41
C TRP A 284 20.59 7.24 9.92
N MET A 285 21.39 6.29 9.43
CA MET A 285 21.82 6.20 8.04
C MET A 285 20.75 5.56 7.11
N GLY A 286 19.62 5.10 7.65
CA GLY A 286 18.63 4.36 6.87
C GLY A 286 19.17 3.03 6.34
N SER A 287 18.89 2.69 5.08
CA SER A 287 19.36 1.44 4.47
C SER A 287 20.87 1.40 4.22
N ALA A 288 21.55 2.54 4.12
CA ALA A 288 23.00 2.60 3.96
C ALA A 288 23.77 2.03 5.16
N ARG A 289 23.10 1.85 6.33
CA ARG A 289 23.70 1.24 7.51
C ARG A 289 24.25 -0.16 7.27
N PHE A 290 23.61 -0.93 6.41
CA PHE A 290 24.02 -2.30 6.09
C PHE A 290 25.37 -2.30 5.37
N ASP A 291 25.46 -1.51 4.29
CA ASP A 291 26.70 -1.38 3.52
C ASP A 291 27.82 -0.79 4.37
N PHE A 292 27.49 0.23 5.18
CA PHE A 292 28.45 0.86 6.09
C PHE A 292 29.00 -0.14 7.12
N TYR A 293 28.12 -0.92 7.77
CA TYR A 293 28.52 -1.93 8.74
C TYR A 293 29.41 -3.01 8.12
N VAL A 294 29.04 -3.51 6.95
CA VAL A 294 29.85 -4.49 6.21
C VAL A 294 31.23 -3.93 5.90
N CYS A 295 31.31 -2.70 5.41
CA CYS A 295 32.58 -2.08 5.05
C CYS A 295 33.47 -1.74 6.24
N THR A 296 32.90 -1.30 7.35
CA THR A 296 33.70 -0.78 8.49
C THR A 296 34.01 -1.81 9.55
N GLU A 297 33.07 -2.69 9.83
CA GLU A 297 33.18 -3.67 10.94
C GLU A 297 33.57 -5.07 10.45
N LEU A 298 33.07 -5.49 9.31
CA LEU A 298 33.38 -6.82 8.76
C LEU A 298 34.64 -6.85 7.89
N PHE A 299 34.92 -5.79 7.14
CA PHE A 299 36.06 -5.75 6.24
C PHE A 299 37.43 -5.98 6.91
N PRO A 300 37.70 -5.52 8.15
CA PRO A 300 38.92 -5.85 8.85
C PRO A 300 39.12 -7.35 9.13
N PHE A 301 38.01 -8.09 9.32
CA PHE A 301 38.04 -9.56 9.48
C PHE A 301 38.13 -10.29 8.14
N LEU A 302 37.83 -9.63 7.01
CA LEU A 302 37.84 -10.18 5.65
C LEU A 302 39.25 -10.30 5.04
N SER A 303 40.24 -9.68 5.65
CA SER A 303 41.63 -9.69 5.14
C SER A 303 42.37 -11.05 5.32
N SER A 304 41.74 -12.03 5.96
CA SER A 304 42.28 -13.40 6.04
C SER A 304 41.77 -14.25 4.87
N SER A 305 42.70 -15.01 4.24
CA SER A 305 42.42 -15.90 3.09
C SER A 305 41.27 -16.91 3.33
N PHE A 306 40.98 -17.24 4.61
CA PHE A 306 39.89 -18.10 5.02
C PHE A 306 38.52 -17.50 4.76
N PHE A 307 38.38 -16.18 4.92
CA PHE A 307 37.07 -15.50 4.75
C PHE A 307 36.70 -15.37 3.25
N LEU A 308 37.66 -15.15 2.38
CA LEU A 308 37.43 -15.14 0.92
C LEU A 308 36.90 -16.51 0.42
N ALA A 309 37.35 -17.61 1.01
CA ALA A 309 36.86 -18.95 0.68
C ALA A 309 35.41 -19.16 1.17
N VAL A 310 35.07 -18.68 2.38
CA VAL A 310 33.70 -18.75 2.94
C VAL A 310 32.75 -17.86 2.13
N LEU A 311 33.14 -16.64 1.80
CA LEU A 311 32.33 -15.72 1.00
C LEU A 311 32.07 -16.29 -0.41
N SER A 312 33.07 -16.87 -1.06
CA SER A 312 32.94 -17.57 -2.35
C SER A 312 31.95 -18.74 -2.26
N SER A 313 31.96 -19.50 -1.17
CA SER A 313 31.02 -20.62 -0.94
C SER A 313 29.59 -20.11 -0.71
N ILE A 314 29.39 -19.04 0.05
CA ILE A 314 28.08 -18.42 0.29
C ILE A 314 27.51 -17.82 -1.00
N ILE A 315 28.32 -17.10 -1.78
CA ILE A 315 27.92 -16.53 -3.08
C ILE A 315 27.53 -17.67 -4.04
N SER A 316 28.30 -18.75 -4.09
CA SER A 316 27.99 -19.92 -4.90
C SER A 316 26.68 -20.60 -4.47
N ALA A 317 26.40 -20.68 -3.17
CA ALA A 317 25.16 -21.23 -2.64
C ALA A 317 23.94 -20.33 -2.98
N VAL A 318 24.08 -19.02 -2.84
CA VAL A 318 23.04 -18.05 -3.20
C VAL A 318 22.75 -18.09 -4.71
N ILE A 319 23.79 -18.15 -5.54
CA ILE A 319 23.64 -18.29 -7.00
C ILE A 319 22.96 -19.62 -7.37
N ARG A 320 23.27 -20.72 -6.68
CA ARG A 320 22.57 -22.01 -6.88
C ARG A 320 21.10 -21.92 -6.50
N ILE A 321 20.73 -21.27 -5.39
CA ILE A 321 19.35 -21.05 -4.95
C ILE A 321 18.60 -20.16 -5.96
N MET A 322 19.23 -19.10 -6.45
CA MET A 322 18.63 -18.25 -7.48
C MET A 322 18.46 -18.97 -8.83
N ASN A 323 19.35 -19.88 -9.19
CA ASN A 323 19.21 -20.69 -10.41
C ASN A 323 18.17 -21.82 -10.27
N LEU A 324 17.95 -22.36 -9.08
CA LEU A 324 16.86 -23.32 -8.83
C LEU A 324 15.47 -22.67 -9.00
N ARG A 325 15.31 -21.39 -8.68
CA ARG A 325 14.06 -20.64 -8.99
C ARG A 325 13.73 -20.53 -10.48
N LYS A 326 14.72 -20.67 -11.38
CA LYS A 326 14.48 -20.69 -12.84
C LYS A 326 13.89 -22.01 -13.36
N TYR A 327 13.93 -23.08 -12.56
CA TYR A 327 13.43 -24.40 -12.96
C TYR A 327 12.08 -24.78 -12.34
N PHE A 328 11.55 -23.97 -11.42
CA PHE A 328 10.27 -24.18 -10.72
C PHE A 328 9.28 -23.01 -10.88
N GLY A 329 9.46 -22.15 -11.85
CA GLY A 329 8.57 -21.07 -12.22
C GLY A 329 7.87 -21.33 -13.54
#